data_a20f61c9411b49e95975f6efd07f451b
#
_entry.id   a20f61c9411b49e95975f6efd07f451b
#
_cell.length_a   1.000
_cell.length_b   1.000
_cell.length_c   1.000
_cell.angle_alpha   90.00
_cell.angle_beta   90.00
_cell.angle_gamma   90.00
#
_symmetry.space_group_name_H-M   'P 1'
#
loop_
_entity.id
_entity.type
_entity.pdbx_description
1 polymer ?
#
loop_
_entity_poly.entity_id
_entity_poly.type
_entity_poly.pdbx_seq_one_letter_code
_entity_poly.pdbx_strand_id
1 'polypeptide(L)'
;RDVVILLDSITRLARAYNTIVPPSGKVLSGGVDSNALQRPKRFFGAARNIEEGGSMTIVATALIETGSRMDDVIFEEFKGTGNSEIILDRKLVDKRVFPAIDINRSGTRKEELLLSKEELNRVWVLRKVLNQLSPTEAMEMLLDRLSKVKSNADFLNSMSTG
;
A
#
# COMPACT_ATOMS: atom_id res chain seq x y z
N ARG A 1 23.09 6.34 6.48
CA ARG A 1 22.20 5.68 7.45
C ARG A 1 20.83 5.47 6.84
N ASP A 2 20.14 4.42 7.27
CA ASP A 2 18.77 4.16 6.88
C ASP A 2 17.81 4.87 7.83
N VAL A 3 16.78 5.49 7.27
CA VAL A 3 15.75 6.23 8.01
C VAL A 3 14.39 5.69 7.62
N VAL A 4 13.56 5.39 8.62
CA VAL A 4 12.16 5.00 8.41
C VAL A 4 11.26 6.05 9.04
N ILE A 5 10.33 6.56 8.26
CA ILE A 5 9.32 7.54 8.69
C ILE A 5 7.95 6.85 8.66
N LEU A 6 7.27 6.85 9.81
CA LEU A 6 5.90 6.38 9.94
C LEU A 6 4.98 7.59 10.03
N LEU A 7 4.03 7.71 9.12
CA LEU A 7 3.08 8.83 9.06
C LEU A 7 1.64 8.34 9.15
N ASP A 8 0.98 8.64 10.23
CA ASP A 8 -0.47 8.45 10.38
C ASP A 8 -1.16 9.82 10.50
N SER A 9 -1.69 10.34 9.44
CA SER A 9 -1.82 9.80 8.08
C SER A 9 -1.46 10.89 7.05
N ILE A 10 -1.20 10.48 5.81
CA ILE A 10 -1.01 11.43 4.70
C ILE A 10 -2.30 12.25 4.46
N THR A 11 -3.47 11.66 4.71
CA THR A 11 -4.76 12.35 4.61
C THR A 11 -4.84 13.53 5.58
N ARG A 12 -4.45 13.33 6.84
CA ARG A 12 -4.43 14.41 7.84
C ARG A 12 -3.41 15.49 7.52
N LEU A 13 -2.24 15.08 7.03
CA LEU A 13 -1.21 16.03 6.59
C LEU A 13 -1.74 16.90 5.44
N ALA A 14 -2.36 16.29 4.43
CA ALA A 14 -2.94 17.02 3.30
C ALA A 14 -4.06 17.97 3.73
N ARG A 15 -4.93 17.55 4.65
CA ARG A 15 -5.98 18.42 5.22
C ARG A 15 -5.38 19.62 5.97
N ALA A 16 -4.33 19.41 6.75
CA ALA A 16 -3.64 20.50 7.46
C ALA A 16 -3.05 21.52 6.47
N TYR A 17 -2.39 21.05 5.42
CA TYR A 17 -1.91 21.94 4.36
C TYR A 17 -3.04 22.68 3.66
N ASN A 18 -4.17 22.03 3.41
CA ASN A 18 -5.33 22.67 2.78
C ASN A 18 -5.91 23.82 3.62
N THR A 19 -5.72 23.77 4.95
CA THR A 19 -6.19 24.84 5.86
C THR A 19 -5.23 26.03 5.88
N ILE A 20 -3.92 25.80 5.75
CA ILE A 20 -2.91 26.85 5.98
C ILE A 20 -2.32 27.45 4.70
N VAL A 21 -2.42 26.75 3.56
CA VAL A 21 -1.87 27.24 2.29
C VAL A 21 -2.79 28.32 1.72
N PRO A 22 -2.24 29.48 1.27
CA PRO A 22 -3.03 30.50 0.61
C PRO A 22 -3.79 29.95 -0.60
N PRO A 23 -5.05 30.32 -0.80
CA PRO A 23 -5.85 29.84 -1.92
C PRO A 23 -5.18 30.12 -3.28
N SER A 24 -5.07 29.10 -4.13
CA SER A 24 -4.52 29.23 -5.49
C SER A 24 -5.55 29.75 -6.49
N GLY A 25 -6.83 29.79 -6.11
CA GLY A 25 -7.96 30.01 -7.01
C GLY A 25 -8.36 28.79 -7.85
N LYS A 26 -7.61 27.67 -7.74
CA LYS A 26 -7.91 26.39 -8.40
C LYS A 26 -8.25 25.35 -7.35
N VAL A 27 -9.52 25.12 -7.13
CA VAL A 27 -10.02 24.16 -6.15
C VAL A 27 -10.43 22.88 -6.89
N LEU A 28 -9.87 21.74 -6.46
CA LEU A 28 -10.29 20.41 -6.88
C LEU A 28 -11.64 20.05 -6.25
N SER A 29 -12.29 19.00 -6.74
CA SER A 29 -13.51 18.51 -6.11
C SER A 29 -13.24 18.15 -4.63
N GLY A 30 -14.27 18.31 -3.77
CA GLY A 30 -14.11 18.09 -2.32
C GLY A 30 -13.44 19.24 -1.56
N GLY A 31 -13.22 20.40 -2.18
CA GLY A 31 -12.69 21.59 -1.52
C GLY A 31 -11.17 21.55 -1.26
N VAL A 32 -10.43 20.76 -2.03
CA VAL A 32 -8.96 20.69 -1.93
C VAL A 32 -8.34 21.73 -2.86
N ASP A 33 -7.54 22.65 -2.32
CA ASP A 33 -6.75 23.56 -3.13
C ASP A 33 -5.59 22.83 -3.82
N SER A 34 -5.37 23.11 -5.09
CA SER A 34 -4.31 22.46 -5.87
C SER A 34 -2.91 22.64 -5.30
N ASN A 35 -2.63 23.76 -4.63
CA ASN A 35 -1.35 24.05 -3.99
C ASN A 35 -1.17 23.28 -2.67
N ALA A 36 -2.26 22.92 -2.00
CA ALA A 36 -2.22 22.24 -0.70
C ALA A 36 -1.50 20.88 -0.77
N LEU A 37 -1.61 20.19 -1.91
CA LEU A 37 -1.04 18.86 -2.08
C LEU A 37 0.44 18.84 -2.51
N GLN A 38 1.00 19.96 -2.94
CA GLN A 38 2.37 19.99 -3.48
C GLN A 38 3.43 19.56 -2.46
N ARG A 39 3.40 20.14 -1.25
CA ARG A 39 4.38 19.80 -0.19
C ARG A 39 4.21 18.37 0.32
N PRO A 40 2.99 17.89 0.66
CA PRO A 40 2.78 16.50 1.01
C PRO A 40 3.24 15.51 -0.07
N LYS A 41 3.00 15.80 -1.36
CA LYS A 41 3.47 14.98 -2.48
C LYS A 41 5.00 14.94 -2.57
N ARG A 42 5.67 16.09 -2.43
CA ARG A 42 7.14 16.17 -2.39
C ARG A 42 7.72 15.38 -1.23
N PHE A 43 7.11 15.50 -0.05
CA PHE A 43 7.52 14.74 1.13
C PHE A 43 7.41 13.23 0.86
N PHE A 44 6.26 12.75 0.45
CA PHE A 44 6.04 11.33 0.20
C PHE A 44 6.91 10.81 -0.96
N GLY A 45 7.09 11.60 -2.00
CA GLY A 45 7.96 11.26 -3.14
C GLY A 45 9.46 11.39 -2.85
N ALA A 46 9.87 11.78 -1.65
CA ALA A 46 11.28 11.88 -1.26
C ALA A 46 11.89 10.53 -0.83
N ALA A 47 11.07 9.50 -0.60
CA ALA A 47 11.55 8.16 -0.28
C ALA A 47 12.43 7.60 -1.39
N ARG A 48 13.66 7.18 -1.04
CA ARG A 48 14.67 6.69 -2.01
C ARG A 48 15.86 6.04 -1.34
N ASN A 49 16.61 5.28 -2.10
CA ASN A 49 17.99 4.93 -1.77
C ASN A 49 18.91 6.09 -2.15
N ILE A 50 19.99 6.29 -1.41
CA ILE A 50 20.98 7.33 -1.58
C ILE A 50 22.27 6.72 -2.15
N GLU A 51 22.85 7.30 -3.20
CA GLU A 51 24.03 6.74 -3.88
C GLU A 51 25.25 6.62 -2.96
N GLU A 52 25.44 7.59 -2.07
CA GLU A 52 26.52 7.58 -1.08
C GLU A 52 26.26 6.64 0.11
N GLY A 53 25.18 5.90 0.07
CA GLY A 53 24.77 4.94 1.09
C GLY A 53 23.70 5.45 2.04
N GLY A 54 22.83 4.55 2.45
CA GLY A 54 21.65 4.81 3.24
C GLY A 54 20.38 4.89 2.41
N SER A 55 19.25 4.97 3.11
CA SER A 55 17.93 4.99 2.49
C SER A 55 16.95 5.80 3.32
N MET A 56 15.89 6.29 2.66
CA MET A 56 14.72 6.84 3.34
C MET A 56 13.47 6.06 2.90
N THR A 57 12.86 5.40 3.86
CA THR A 57 11.60 4.68 3.68
C THR A 57 10.47 5.46 4.36
N ILE A 58 9.37 5.67 3.66
CA ILE A 58 8.18 6.33 4.22
C ILE A 58 7.01 5.35 4.15
N VAL A 59 6.44 5.03 5.32
CA VAL A 59 5.21 4.26 5.44
C VAL A 59 4.12 5.20 5.93
N ALA A 60 3.15 5.48 5.06
CA ALA A 60 2.05 6.39 5.37
C ALA A 60 0.71 5.67 5.27
N THR A 61 -0.18 5.93 6.22
CA THR A 61 -1.58 5.53 6.10
C THR A 61 -2.36 6.56 5.28
N ALA A 62 -3.33 6.10 4.50
CA ALA A 62 -4.31 6.93 3.82
C ALA A 62 -5.71 6.48 4.20
N LEU A 63 -6.60 7.43 4.46
CA LEU A 63 -7.97 7.14 4.85
C LEU A 63 -8.84 7.01 3.59
N ILE A 64 -9.59 5.91 3.51
CA ILE A 64 -10.58 5.63 2.48
C ILE A 64 -11.93 5.30 3.13
N GLU A 65 -13.01 5.42 2.37
CA GLU A 65 -14.37 5.09 2.85
C GLU A 65 -14.78 5.87 4.11
N THR A 66 -14.34 7.11 4.24
CA THR A 66 -14.68 7.99 5.38
C THR A 66 -16.00 8.73 5.19
N GLY A 67 -16.59 8.68 4.00
CA GLY A 67 -17.73 9.49 3.60
C GLY A 67 -17.36 10.94 3.27
N SER A 68 -16.08 11.31 3.32
CA SER A 68 -15.58 12.64 3.01
C SER A 68 -15.08 12.72 1.57
N ARG A 69 -15.71 13.57 0.74
CA ARG A 69 -15.25 13.82 -0.64
C ARG A 69 -13.81 14.35 -0.70
N MET A 70 -13.41 15.11 0.31
CA MET A 70 -12.05 15.61 0.42
C MET A 70 -11.04 14.45 0.56
N ASP A 71 -11.34 13.45 1.38
CA ASP A 71 -10.47 12.29 1.57
C ASP A 71 -10.34 11.43 0.32
N ASP A 72 -11.44 11.27 -0.43
CA ASP A 72 -11.43 10.57 -1.71
C ASP A 72 -10.49 11.27 -2.70
N VAL A 73 -10.58 12.59 -2.80
CA VAL A 73 -9.70 13.39 -3.68
C VAL A 73 -8.24 13.29 -3.23
N ILE A 74 -7.97 13.42 -1.94
CA ILE A 74 -6.62 13.28 -1.40
C ILE A 74 -6.07 11.90 -1.73
N PHE A 75 -6.84 10.84 -1.49
CA PHE A 75 -6.43 9.47 -1.81
C PHE A 75 -6.07 9.30 -3.30
N GLU A 76 -6.95 9.73 -4.21
CA GLU A 76 -6.70 9.62 -5.65
C GLU A 76 -5.46 10.42 -6.10
N GLU A 77 -5.20 11.57 -5.49
CA GLU A 77 -4.03 12.39 -5.79
C GLU A 77 -2.70 11.78 -5.30
N PHE A 78 -2.73 10.93 -4.27
CA PHE A 78 -1.56 10.19 -3.78
C PHE A 78 -1.43 8.79 -4.37
N LYS A 79 -2.51 8.26 -4.93
CA LYS A 79 -2.53 6.96 -5.58
C LYS A 79 -1.47 6.89 -6.67
N GLY A 80 -0.66 5.85 -6.61
CA GLY A 80 0.43 5.67 -7.56
C GLY A 80 1.68 6.51 -7.29
N THR A 81 1.72 7.35 -6.25
CA THR A 81 2.96 8.04 -5.83
C THR A 81 3.87 7.08 -5.06
N GLY A 82 3.31 6.17 -4.27
CA GLY A 82 4.05 5.12 -3.58
C GLY A 82 4.46 3.96 -4.51
N ASN A 83 5.45 3.20 -4.09
CA ASN A 83 5.92 2.00 -4.79
C ASN A 83 5.34 0.69 -4.21
N SER A 84 4.65 0.76 -3.09
CA SER A 84 3.94 -0.37 -2.48
C SER A 84 2.63 0.11 -1.89
N GLU A 85 1.56 -0.65 -2.11
CA GLU A 85 0.22 -0.36 -1.60
C GLU A 85 -0.31 -1.58 -0.86
N ILE A 86 -0.66 -1.40 0.42
CA ILE A 86 -1.30 -2.41 1.26
C ILE A 86 -2.72 -1.93 1.53
N ILE A 87 -3.69 -2.60 0.96
CA ILE A 87 -5.11 -2.26 1.06
C ILE A 87 -5.75 -3.14 2.12
N LEU A 88 -6.39 -2.50 3.10
CA LEU A 88 -7.14 -3.20 4.14
C LEU A 88 -8.63 -3.30 3.75
N ASP A 89 -9.27 -4.39 4.12
CA ASP A 89 -10.70 -4.62 3.88
C ASP A 89 -11.43 -4.81 5.20
N ARG A 90 -12.47 -3.99 5.42
CA ARG A 90 -13.31 -4.06 6.63
C ARG A 90 -14.05 -5.39 6.76
N LYS A 91 -14.41 -6.02 5.64
CA LYS A 91 -15.07 -7.34 5.64
C LYS A 91 -14.23 -8.43 6.29
N LEU A 92 -12.89 -8.34 6.17
CA LEU A 92 -11.98 -9.24 6.86
C LEU A 92 -11.99 -9.00 8.38
N VAL A 93 -12.04 -7.73 8.79
CA VAL A 93 -12.15 -7.36 10.22
C VAL A 93 -13.45 -7.91 10.82
N ASP A 94 -14.56 -7.74 10.11
CA ASP A 94 -15.87 -8.22 10.56
C ASP A 94 -15.87 -9.75 10.77
N LYS A 95 -15.13 -10.48 9.95
CA LYS A 95 -14.94 -11.93 10.06
C LYS A 95 -13.79 -12.36 10.98
N ARG A 96 -13.12 -11.41 11.65
CA ARG A 96 -11.97 -11.67 12.54
C ARG A 96 -10.79 -12.32 11.83
N VAL A 97 -10.62 -12.07 10.54
CA VAL A 97 -9.45 -12.51 9.74
C VAL A 97 -8.38 -11.43 9.77
N PHE A 98 -7.22 -11.75 10.34
CA PHE A 98 -6.10 -10.82 10.50
C PHE A 98 -4.79 -11.44 10.00
N PRO A 99 -3.91 -10.62 9.37
CA PRO A 99 -4.09 -9.20 9.03
C PRO A 99 -5.21 -8.99 8.01
N ALA A 100 -5.99 -7.92 8.17
CA ALA A 100 -7.16 -7.63 7.34
C ALA A 100 -6.76 -7.05 5.98
N ILE A 101 -5.87 -7.72 5.26
CA ILE A 101 -5.29 -7.28 3.98
C ILE A 101 -6.10 -7.87 2.83
N ASP A 102 -6.58 -7.01 1.94
CA ASP A 102 -7.04 -7.44 0.62
C ASP A 102 -5.82 -7.76 -0.25
N ILE A 103 -5.47 -9.04 -0.30
CA ILE A 103 -4.26 -9.52 -0.97
C ILE A 103 -4.32 -9.32 -2.49
N ASN A 104 -5.53 -9.35 -3.07
CA ASN A 104 -5.72 -9.21 -4.51
C ASN A 104 -5.54 -7.76 -4.98
N ARG A 105 -5.87 -6.78 -4.13
CA ARG A 105 -5.74 -5.34 -4.43
C ARG A 105 -4.42 -4.75 -3.95
N SER A 106 -3.70 -5.46 -3.07
CA SER A 106 -2.39 -5.04 -2.58
C SER A 106 -1.27 -5.43 -3.54
N GLY A 107 -0.21 -4.65 -3.59
CA GLY A 107 0.90 -4.95 -4.48
C GLY A 107 2.10 -4.03 -4.30
N THR A 108 3.19 -4.43 -4.94
CA THR A 108 4.46 -3.69 -4.95
C THR A 108 4.91 -3.52 -6.40
N ARG A 109 5.34 -2.31 -6.75
CA ARG A 109 5.90 -2.05 -8.08
C ARG A 109 7.28 -2.67 -8.21
N LYS A 110 7.61 -3.10 -9.42
CA LYS A 110 8.93 -3.68 -9.76
C LYS A 110 9.34 -4.79 -8.80
N GLU A 111 8.42 -5.69 -8.48
CA GLU A 111 8.67 -6.83 -7.61
C GLU A 111 9.79 -7.75 -8.13
N GLU A 112 10.08 -7.68 -9.43
CA GLU A 112 11.22 -8.37 -10.06
C GLU A 112 12.59 -7.90 -9.54
N LEU A 113 12.66 -6.74 -8.87
CA LEU A 113 13.87 -6.26 -8.20
C LEU A 113 14.03 -6.84 -6.79
N LEU A 114 12.97 -7.43 -6.24
CA LEU A 114 12.92 -7.94 -4.86
C LEU A 114 12.95 -9.46 -4.79
N LEU A 115 12.57 -10.14 -5.88
CA LEU A 115 12.41 -11.58 -5.95
C LEU A 115 13.33 -12.15 -7.03
N SER A 116 13.86 -13.35 -6.79
CA SER A 116 14.50 -14.11 -7.84
C SER A 116 13.47 -14.48 -8.93
N LYS A 117 13.95 -14.80 -10.13
CA LYS A 117 13.06 -15.20 -11.23
C LYS A 117 12.18 -16.39 -10.89
N GLU A 118 12.72 -17.32 -10.11
CA GLU A 118 12.00 -18.52 -9.68
C GLU A 118 10.90 -18.18 -8.67
N GLU A 119 11.22 -17.39 -7.64
CA GLU A 119 10.24 -16.91 -6.66
C GLU A 119 9.15 -16.08 -7.33
N LEU A 120 9.51 -15.19 -8.26
CA LEU A 120 8.57 -14.36 -8.99
C LEU A 120 7.56 -15.20 -9.78
N ASN A 121 8.02 -16.23 -10.47
CA ASN A 121 7.14 -17.15 -11.20
C ASN A 121 6.15 -17.85 -10.25
N ARG A 122 6.62 -18.31 -9.09
CA ARG A 122 5.76 -18.94 -8.08
C ARG A 122 4.74 -17.97 -7.50
N VAL A 123 5.13 -16.73 -7.22
CA VAL A 123 4.23 -15.67 -6.77
C VAL A 123 3.17 -15.37 -7.82
N TRP A 124 3.51 -15.37 -9.11
CA TRP A 124 2.53 -15.17 -10.18
C TRP A 124 1.52 -16.32 -10.28
N VAL A 125 1.97 -17.55 -10.09
CA VAL A 125 1.05 -18.70 -10.01
C VAL A 125 0.13 -18.58 -8.81
N LEU A 126 0.68 -18.23 -7.65
CA LEU A 126 -0.11 -17.98 -6.43
C LEU A 126 -1.19 -16.92 -6.67
N ARG A 127 -0.82 -15.77 -7.25
CA ARG A 127 -1.79 -14.70 -7.55
C ARG A 127 -2.91 -15.15 -8.47
N LYS A 128 -2.63 -15.98 -9.47
CA LYS A 128 -3.67 -16.52 -10.34
C LYS A 128 -4.70 -17.34 -9.57
N VAL A 129 -4.25 -18.11 -8.58
CA VAL A 129 -5.15 -18.87 -7.69
C VAL A 129 -5.94 -17.95 -6.78
N LEU A 130 -5.26 -17.01 -6.12
CA LEU A 130 -5.89 -16.08 -5.18
C LEU A 130 -6.93 -15.17 -5.85
N ASN A 131 -6.69 -14.73 -7.09
CA ASN A 131 -7.62 -13.89 -7.85
C ASN A 131 -8.95 -14.57 -8.21
N GLN A 132 -9.03 -15.90 -8.09
CA GLN A 132 -10.28 -16.64 -8.29
C GLN A 132 -11.14 -16.70 -7.02
N LEU A 133 -10.59 -16.28 -5.89
CA LEU A 133 -11.21 -16.32 -4.57
C LEU A 133 -11.68 -14.92 -4.15
N SER A 134 -12.71 -14.88 -3.29
CA SER A 134 -13.05 -13.64 -2.60
C SER A 134 -11.89 -13.18 -1.70
N PRO A 135 -11.79 -11.89 -1.34
CA PRO A 135 -10.71 -11.41 -0.46
C PRO A 135 -10.60 -12.19 0.86
N THR A 136 -11.72 -12.62 1.41
CA THR A 136 -11.75 -13.41 2.66
C THR A 136 -11.18 -14.81 2.43
N GLU A 137 -11.69 -15.54 1.45
CA GLU A 137 -11.22 -16.88 1.12
C GLU A 137 -9.75 -16.90 0.74
N ALA A 138 -9.30 -15.90 -0.04
CA ALA A 138 -7.90 -15.74 -0.42
C ALA A 138 -7.01 -15.58 0.82
N MET A 139 -7.42 -14.73 1.77
CA MET A 139 -6.63 -14.49 2.97
C MET A 139 -6.65 -15.68 3.94
N GLU A 140 -7.81 -16.31 4.14
CA GLU A 140 -7.93 -17.53 4.97
C GLU A 140 -7.06 -18.66 4.40
N MET A 141 -7.12 -18.90 3.09
CA MET A 141 -6.30 -19.91 2.43
C MET A 141 -4.81 -19.61 2.60
N LEU A 142 -4.40 -18.36 2.41
CA LEU A 142 -3.01 -17.95 2.54
C LEU A 142 -2.51 -18.13 3.98
N LEU A 143 -3.28 -17.72 4.98
CA LEU A 143 -2.95 -17.88 6.39
C LEU A 143 -2.85 -19.35 6.80
N ASP A 144 -3.79 -20.19 6.36
CA ASP A 144 -3.73 -21.64 6.63
C ASP A 144 -2.45 -22.26 6.08
N ARG A 145 -2.07 -21.91 4.86
CA ARG A 145 -0.85 -22.45 4.25
C ARG A 145 0.43 -21.91 4.87
N LEU A 146 0.48 -20.61 5.17
CA LEU A 146 1.64 -19.98 5.81
C LEU A 146 1.86 -20.50 7.24
N SER A 147 0.80 -20.86 7.97
CA SER A 147 0.90 -21.42 9.32
C SER A 147 1.60 -22.79 9.38
N LYS A 148 1.64 -23.50 8.25
CA LYS A 148 2.22 -24.85 8.13
C LYS A 148 3.70 -24.85 7.76
N VAL A 149 4.29 -23.70 7.49
CA VAL A 149 5.69 -23.55 7.05
C VAL A 149 6.43 -22.57 7.95
N LYS A 150 7.76 -22.64 7.94
CA LYS A 150 8.60 -21.80 8.80
C LYS A 150 9.07 -20.50 8.14
N SER A 151 9.06 -20.47 6.82
CA SER A 151 9.54 -19.31 6.05
C SER A 151 8.77 -19.15 4.75
N ASN A 152 8.86 -17.94 4.15
CA ASN A 152 8.32 -17.69 2.83
C ASN A 152 8.99 -18.56 1.74
N ALA A 153 10.28 -18.86 1.88
CA ALA A 153 10.99 -19.74 0.98
C ALA A 153 10.40 -21.18 1.01
N ASP A 154 10.15 -21.72 2.21
CA ASP A 154 9.51 -23.03 2.36
C ASP A 154 8.11 -23.05 1.74
N PHE A 155 7.35 -21.96 1.95
CA PHE A 155 6.02 -21.81 1.36
C PHE A 155 6.07 -21.82 -0.16
N LEU A 156 6.92 -21.01 -0.76
CA LEU A 156 7.08 -20.93 -2.22
C LEU A 156 7.62 -22.25 -2.79
N ASN A 157 8.53 -22.92 -2.08
CA ASN A 157 9.03 -24.24 -2.48
C ASN A 157 7.96 -25.32 -2.45
N SER A 158 7.03 -25.28 -1.50
CA SER A 158 5.92 -26.25 -1.41
C SER A 158 4.95 -26.15 -2.58
N MET A 159 4.97 -25.06 -3.35
CA MET A 159 4.08 -24.83 -4.50
C MET A 159 4.63 -25.43 -5.81
N SER A 160 5.87 -25.91 -5.84
CA SER A 160 6.54 -26.38 -7.07
C SER A 160 6.31 -27.86 -7.38
N THR A 161 5.49 -28.55 -6.62
CA THR A 161 5.23 -30.01 -6.73
C THR A 161 3.82 -30.32 -7.21
N GLY A 162 3.25 -29.48 -8.05
CA GLY A 162 1.97 -29.71 -8.72
C GLY A 162 2.13 -29.80 -10.22
#